data_6cc782ff9a2a9e4770d95b26dc56d247
#
_entry.id   6cc782ff9a2a9e4770d95b26dc56d247
#
_cell.length_a   1.000
_cell.length_b   1.000
_cell.length_c   1.000
_cell.angle_alpha   90.00
_cell.angle_beta   90.00
_cell.angle_gamma   90.00
#
_symmetry.space_group_name_H-M   'P 1'
#
loop_
_entity.id
_entity.type
_entity.pdbx_description
1 polymer ?
#
loop_
_entity_poly.entity_id
_entity_poly.type
_entity_poly.pdbx_seq_one_letter_code
_entity_poly.pdbx_strand_id
1 'polypeptide(L)'
;MTCLGVLLLIACESTPTAAKINKVSTPIDPLSKDLPENSSAAKNEDRPFPKTTELKVGQSLVVILTTDYGQDLIWRVQNPLPDFLTSSGETTQTTLGLGTGTAETRVFKFSSLRAGKGNLSFLMGKRSQPNATPLEIRTTVVTVSSP
;
A
#
# COMPACT_ATOMS: atom_id res chain seq x y z
N MET A 1 -46.95 -28.56 -16.32
CA MET A 1 -46.32 -28.63 -14.95
C MET A 1 -45.59 -27.30 -14.74
N THR A 2 -46.22 -26.45 -13.96
CA THR A 2 -45.81 -25.05 -13.76
C THR A 2 -45.10 -24.98 -12.39
N CYS A 3 -43.78 -24.69 -12.41
CA CYS A 3 -43.04 -24.51 -11.17
C CYS A 3 -42.94 -23.00 -10.85
N LEU A 4 -43.62 -22.61 -9.82
CA LEU A 4 -43.71 -21.24 -9.31
C LEU A 4 -42.52 -21.00 -8.36
N GLY A 5 -41.55 -20.18 -8.78
CA GLY A 5 -40.41 -19.76 -7.95
C GLY A 5 -40.78 -18.58 -7.08
N VAL A 6 -40.76 -18.76 -5.77
CA VAL A 6 -40.96 -17.71 -4.76
C VAL A 6 -39.65 -16.94 -4.58
N LEU A 7 -39.68 -15.64 -4.93
CA LEU A 7 -38.59 -14.68 -4.69
C LEU A 7 -38.76 -14.08 -3.29
N LEU A 8 -37.86 -14.43 -2.36
CA LEU A 8 -37.85 -13.86 -0.99
C LEU A 8 -36.93 -12.63 -0.98
N LEU A 9 -37.52 -11.43 -0.95
CA LEU A 9 -36.82 -10.16 -0.73
C LEU A 9 -36.62 -9.95 0.77
N ILE A 10 -35.39 -10.01 1.24
CA ILE A 10 -35.03 -9.59 2.61
C ILE A 10 -34.54 -8.13 2.51
N ALA A 11 -35.41 -7.20 2.97
CA ALA A 11 -35.02 -5.81 3.17
C ALA A 11 -34.31 -5.67 4.52
N CYS A 12 -33.04 -5.25 4.49
CA CYS A 12 -32.32 -4.84 5.69
C CYS A 12 -32.49 -3.33 5.88
N GLU A 13 -33.38 -2.92 6.76
CA GLU A 13 -33.52 -1.53 7.21
C GLU A 13 -32.44 -1.21 8.23
N SER A 14 -31.48 -0.36 7.86
CA SER A 14 -30.52 0.23 8.78
C SER A 14 -31.05 1.58 9.26
N THR A 15 -31.51 1.67 10.49
CA THR A 15 -31.90 2.92 11.15
C THR A 15 -30.65 3.74 11.53
N PRO A 16 -30.58 5.04 11.19
CA PRO A 16 -29.52 5.90 11.69
C PRO A 16 -29.81 6.38 13.09
N THR A 17 -29.00 5.96 14.05
CA THR A 17 -29.02 6.50 15.43
C THR A 17 -28.41 7.89 15.43
N ALA A 18 -29.24 8.90 15.72
CA ALA A 18 -28.81 10.27 15.91
C ALA A 18 -27.99 10.41 17.21
N ALA A 19 -26.70 10.71 17.06
CA ALA A 19 -25.81 11.05 18.17
C ALA A 19 -26.08 12.50 18.62
N LYS A 20 -26.49 12.67 19.88
CA LYS A 20 -26.67 13.97 20.56
C LYS A 20 -25.30 14.66 20.71
N ILE A 21 -25.19 15.86 20.15
CA ILE A 21 -24.07 16.76 20.39
C ILE A 21 -24.25 17.41 21.76
N ASN A 22 -23.47 16.97 22.74
CA ASN A 22 -23.34 17.69 24.02
C ASN A 22 -22.32 18.81 23.85
N LYS A 23 -22.82 20.03 23.85
CA LYS A 23 -22.05 21.27 23.89
C LYS A 23 -21.57 21.49 25.32
N VAL A 24 -20.34 21.08 25.63
CA VAL A 24 -19.67 21.46 26.87
C VAL A 24 -18.69 22.58 26.54
N SER A 25 -19.07 23.79 26.98
CA SER A 25 -18.16 24.94 27.01
C SER A 25 -17.30 24.81 28.28
N THR A 26 -16.00 24.60 28.12
CA THR A 26 -15.00 24.78 29.18
C THR A 26 -14.08 25.92 28.83
N PRO A 27 -13.64 26.75 29.80
CA PRO A 27 -12.87 27.96 29.56
C PRO A 27 -11.45 27.61 29.08
N ILE A 28 -10.95 28.46 28.19
CA ILE A 28 -9.60 28.40 27.64
C ILE A 28 -8.63 28.81 28.73
N ASP A 29 -7.81 27.88 29.18
CA ASP A 29 -6.65 28.16 30.03
C ASP A 29 -5.41 28.35 29.13
N PRO A 30 -4.77 29.51 29.12
CA PRO A 30 -3.60 29.74 28.29
C PRO A 30 -2.34 29.40 29.09
N LEU A 31 -1.88 28.15 29.11
CA LEU A 31 -0.49 27.82 29.33
C LEU A 31 -0.27 26.28 29.36
N SER A 32 0.02 25.71 28.22
CA SER A 32 0.78 24.46 28.15
C SER A 32 1.66 24.50 26.91
N LYS A 33 2.81 25.07 27.13
CA LYS A 33 4.01 24.90 26.37
C LYS A 33 4.55 23.52 26.73
N ASP A 34 4.31 22.53 25.90
CA ASP A 34 5.04 21.26 25.78
C ASP A 34 4.19 20.28 24.95
N LEU A 35 4.01 20.60 23.66
CA LEU A 35 3.76 19.57 22.65
C LEU A 35 5.14 19.10 22.19
N PRO A 36 5.47 17.81 22.28
CA PRO A 36 6.58 17.29 21.53
C PRO A 36 6.20 17.36 20.05
N GLU A 37 6.79 18.32 19.37
CA GLU A 37 6.78 18.47 17.92
C GLU A 37 7.61 17.34 17.31
N ASN A 38 7.06 16.13 17.34
CA ASN A 38 7.62 14.98 16.64
C ASN A 38 6.73 14.60 15.47
N SER A 39 6.39 15.61 14.68
CA SER A 39 5.93 15.43 13.31
C SER A 39 7.14 15.35 12.41
N SER A 40 7.94 14.31 12.59
CA SER A 40 8.94 13.91 11.62
C SER A 40 8.18 13.39 10.39
N ALA A 41 7.75 14.33 9.54
CA ALA A 41 7.48 14.05 8.14
C ALA A 41 8.82 13.62 7.55
N ALA A 42 9.14 12.34 7.75
CA ALA A 42 10.32 11.72 7.20
C ALA A 42 10.22 11.87 5.67
N LYS A 43 11.07 12.74 5.11
CA LYS A 43 11.48 12.68 3.71
C LYS A 43 11.96 11.26 3.43
N ASN A 44 11.07 10.43 2.90
CA ASN A 44 11.38 9.04 2.52
C ASN A 44 12.17 8.95 1.20
N GLU A 45 12.72 10.06 0.72
CA GLU A 45 13.32 10.15 -0.61
C GLU A 45 14.72 9.56 -0.72
N ASP A 46 15.39 9.22 0.40
CA ASP A 46 16.82 8.83 0.36
C ASP A 46 17.12 7.49 1.05
N ARG A 47 16.09 6.68 1.34
CA ARG A 47 16.37 5.35 1.87
C ARG A 47 16.66 4.38 0.71
N PRO A 48 17.89 3.84 0.61
CA PRO A 48 18.23 2.91 -0.47
C PRO A 48 17.30 1.71 -0.42
N PHE A 49 16.87 1.26 -1.60
CA PHE A 49 16.03 0.07 -1.72
C PHE A 49 16.72 -1.14 -1.06
N PRO A 50 16.07 -1.89 -0.16
CA PRO A 50 16.71 -2.94 0.60
C PRO A 50 17.20 -4.06 -0.33
N LYS A 51 18.47 -4.44 -0.22
CA LYS A 51 19.05 -5.54 -0.99
C LYS A 51 18.58 -6.91 -0.51
N THR A 52 18.27 -7.02 0.76
CA THR A 52 17.81 -8.26 1.41
C THR A 52 16.63 -7.96 2.34
N THR A 53 15.70 -8.89 2.42
CA THR A 53 14.53 -8.83 3.31
C THR A 53 14.31 -10.20 3.94
N GLU A 54 14.17 -10.23 5.25
CA GLU A 54 13.93 -11.47 6.01
C GLU A 54 12.51 -11.47 6.55
N LEU A 55 11.81 -12.58 6.42
CA LEU A 55 10.45 -12.79 6.88
C LEU A 55 10.33 -14.16 7.54
N LYS A 56 9.30 -14.31 8.35
CA LYS A 56 8.81 -15.65 8.80
C LYS A 56 7.58 -16.02 8.00
N VAL A 57 7.30 -17.32 7.89
CA VAL A 57 6.07 -17.83 7.28
C VAL A 57 4.85 -17.16 7.92
N GLY A 58 3.91 -16.71 7.12
CA GLY A 58 2.71 -15.97 7.54
C GLY A 58 2.90 -14.47 7.70
N GLN A 59 4.11 -13.94 7.61
CA GLN A 59 4.34 -12.49 7.63
C GLN A 59 4.08 -11.84 6.27
N SER A 60 3.74 -10.56 6.33
CA SER A 60 3.52 -9.74 5.13
C SER A 60 4.70 -8.83 4.86
N LEU A 61 5.04 -8.69 3.57
CA LEU A 61 5.99 -7.71 3.05
C LEU A 61 5.22 -6.59 2.36
N VAL A 62 5.56 -5.35 2.70
CA VAL A 62 5.04 -4.17 2.02
C VAL A 62 6.20 -3.45 1.34
N VAL A 63 6.08 -3.22 0.04
CA VAL A 63 7.06 -2.49 -0.77
C VAL A 63 6.40 -1.25 -1.33
N ILE A 64 7.02 -0.10 -1.10
CA ILE A 64 6.52 1.21 -1.51
C ILE A 64 7.50 1.78 -2.54
N LEU A 65 7.00 2.08 -3.73
CA LEU A 65 7.79 2.63 -4.83
C LEU A 65 7.10 3.87 -5.38
N THR A 66 7.87 4.94 -5.56
CA THR A 66 7.37 6.23 -6.01
C THR A 66 7.95 6.57 -7.37
N THR A 67 7.13 7.21 -8.22
CA THR A 67 7.53 7.84 -9.48
C THR A 67 7.02 9.27 -9.52
N ASP A 68 7.66 10.12 -10.30
CA ASP A 68 7.15 11.46 -10.56
C ASP A 68 5.85 11.36 -11.36
N TYR A 69 4.83 12.03 -10.86
CA TYR A 69 3.54 12.10 -11.55
C TYR A 69 3.65 13.02 -12.78
N GLY A 70 2.98 12.60 -13.87
CA GLY A 70 3.03 13.33 -15.14
C GLY A 70 4.10 12.82 -16.10
N GLN A 71 5.02 12.00 -15.63
CA GLN A 71 5.82 11.15 -16.51
C GLN A 71 5.03 9.87 -16.77
N ASP A 72 5.03 9.39 -18.00
CA ASP A 72 4.38 8.12 -18.38
C ASP A 72 5.11 6.89 -17.78
N LEU A 73 5.44 6.96 -16.49
CA LEU A 73 6.21 5.94 -15.76
C LEU A 73 5.34 5.20 -14.75
N ILE A 74 5.63 3.92 -14.58
CA ILE A 74 4.93 3.06 -13.64
C ILE A 74 5.84 1.95 -13.12
N TRP A 75 5.76 1.66 -11.82
CA TRP A 75 6.35 0.47 -11.24
C TRP A 75 5.43 -0.74 -11.42
N ARG A 76 6.01 -1.89 -11.71
CA ARG A 76 5.33 -3.19 -11.81
C ARG A 76 6.17 -4.25 -11.12
N VAL A 77 5.53 -5.24 -10.53
CA VAL A 77 6.22 -6.42 -10.04
C VAL A 77 6.55 -7.34 -11.23
N GLN A 78 7.74 -7.91 -11.22
CA GLN A 78 8.15 -8.91 -12.21
C GLN A 78 7.48 -10.26 -11.91
N ASN A 79 6.85 -10.84 -12.91
CA ASN A 79 6.29 -12.18 -12.84
C ASN A 79 7.17 -13.19 -13.60
N PRO A 80 7.19 -14.49 -13.18
CA PRO A 80 6.47 -15.05 -12.04
C PRO A 80 7.08 -14.64 -10.70
N LEU A 81 6.23 -14.55 -9.67
CA LEU A 81 6.68 -14.38 -8.29
C LEU A 81 7.41 -15.65 -7.81
N PRO A 82 8.34 -15.53 -6.84
CA PRO A 82 8.82 -16.70 -6.09
C PRO A 82 7.66 -17.49 -5.49
N ASP A 83 7.70 -18.81 -5.59
CA ASP A 83 6.61 -19.72 -5.22
C ASP A 83 6.27 -19.76 -3.72
N PHE A 84 7.14 -19.17 -2.88
CA PHE A 84 6.92 -19.00 -1.45
C PHE A 84 6.27 -17.65 -1.10
N LEU A 85 5.98 -16.80 -2.11
CA LEU A 85 5.28 -15.52 -1.96
C LEU A 85 4.00 -15.50 -2.79
N THR A 86 2.99 -14.81 -2.29
CA THR A 86 1.79 -14.48 -3.07
C THR A 86 1.51 -12.98 -2.96
N SER A 87 0.98 -12.38 -4.03
CA SER A 87 0.49 -11.01 -3.98
C SER A 87 -0.80 -10.97 -3.17
N SER A 88 -0.83 -10.16 -2.13
CA SER A 88 -2.00 -9.93 -1.28
C SER A 88 -2.68 -8.60 -1.53
N GLY A 89 -2.15 -7.80 -2.46
CA GLY A 89 -2.78 -6.56 -2.89
C GLY A 89 -1.79 -5.55 -3.48
N GLU A 90 -2.36 -4.66 -4.26
CA GLU A 90 -1.64 -3.52 -4.83
C GLU A 90 -2.54 -2.29 -4.76
N THR A 91 -1.99 -1.15 -4.34
CA THR A 91 -2.70 0.13 -4.31
C THR A 91 -1.83 1.24 -4.89
N THR A 92 -2.47 2.20 -5.53
CA THR A 92 -1.81 3.39 -6.08
C THR A 92 -2.35 4.62 -5.34
N GLN A 93 -1.44 5.48 -4.90
CA GLN A 93 -1.76 6.75 -4.26
C GLN A 93 -1.06 7.87 -5.02
N THR A 94 -1.79 8.94 -5.29
CA THR A 94 -1.24 10.14 -5.89
C THR A 94 -1.13 11.20 -4.81
N THR A 95 0.07 11.70 -4.56
CA THR A 95 0.32 12.76 -3.59
C THR A 95 0.62 14.04 -4.32
N LEU A 96 -0.17 15.08 -4.06
CA LEU A 96 0.10 16.45 -4.53
C LEU A 96 1.18 17.04 -3.63
N GLY A 97 2.38 17.26 -4.19
CA GLY A 97 3.45 17.95 -3.50
C GLY A 97 3.19 19.45 -3.47
N LEU A 98 3.41 20.10 -2.33
CA LEU A 98 3.42 21.55 -2.21
C LEU A 98 4.69 22.09 -2.88
N GLY A 99 4.60 22.45 -4.16
CA GLY A 99 5.62 23.26 -4.84
C GLY A 99 6.56 22.56 -5.83
N THR A 100 6.70 21.25 -5.87
CA THR A 100 7.71 20.57 -6.71
C THR A 100 7.20 19.42 -7.59
N GLY A 101 5.90 19.23 -7.68
CA GLY A 101 5.32 18.19 -8.52
C GLY A 101 4.43 17.24 -7.74
N THR A 102 3.80 16.36 -8.49
CA THR A 102 2.94 15.31 -7.97
C THR A 102 3.69 14.00 -8.03
N ALA A 103 3.67 13.22 -6.98
CA ALA A 103 4.25 11.88 -6.94
C ALA A 103 3.16 10.81 -7.02
N GLU A 104 3.40 9.75 -7.80
CA GLU A 104 2.59 8.54 -7.79
C GLU A 104 3.32 7.48 -6.97
N THR A 105 2.70 7.03 -5.90
CA THR A 105 3.24 5.99 -5.03
C THR A 105 2.45 4.71 -5.21
N ARG A 106 3.14 3.60 -5.51
CA ARG A 106 2.56 2.27 -5.57
C ARG A 106 2.98 1.45 -4.37
N VAL A 107 2.00 0.83 -3.74
CA VAL A 107 2.18 -0.03 -2.56
C VAL A 107 1.86 -1.45 -2.97
N PHE A 108 2.87 -2.30 -2.96
CA PHE A 108 2.75 -3.73 -3.23
C PHE A 108 2.74 -4.50 -1.91
N LYS A 109 1.80 -5.40 -1.74
CA LYS A 109 1.68 -6.25 -0.54
C LYS A 109 1.84 -7.71 -0.94
N PHE A 110 2.68 -8.41 -0.20
CA PHE A 110 2.91 -9.84 -0.40
C PHE A 110 2.73 -10.57 0.93
N SER A 111 2.28 -11.81 0.86
CA SER A 111 2.22 -12.72 2.01
C SER A 111 3.16 -13.89 1.79
N SER A 112 3.90 -14.26 2.83
CA SER A 112 4.79 -15.41 2.80
C SER A 112 4.00 -16.69 3.12
N LEU A 113 4.06 -17.67 2.21
CA LEU A 113 3.28 -18.91 2.29
C LEU A 113 4.07 -20.05 2.94
N ARG A 114 5.36 -20.13 2.67
CA ARG A 114 6.27 -21.19 3.13
C ARG A 114 7.70 -20.70 3.20
N ALA A 115 8.57 -21.44 3.85
CA ALA A 115 10.01 -21.14 3.84
C ALA A 115 10.59 -21.22 2.42
N GLY A 116 11.50 -20.31 2.10
CA GLY A 116 12.13 -20.22 0.80
C GLY A 116 13.04 -19.03 0.69
N LYS A 117 13.80 -18.98 -0.41
CA LYS A 117 14.69 -17.85 -0.74
C LYS A 117 14.65 -17.60 -2.24
N GLY A 118 14.53 -16.34 -2.62
CA GLY A 118 14.50 -15.95 -4.03
C GLY A 118 14.50 -14.44 -4.23
N ASN A 119 14.54 -14.03 -5.49
CA ASN A 119 14.56 -12.64 -5.87
C ASN A 119 13.14 -12.13 -6.10
N LEU A 120 12.82 -10.98 -5.53
CA LEU A 120 11.62 -10.21 -5.82
C LEU A 120 12.05 -8.94 -6.56
N SER A 121 11.64 -8.80 -7.81
CA SER A 121 12.07 -7.70 -8.68
C SER A 121 10.89 -6.81 -9.06
N PHE A 122 11.18 -5.52 -9.14
CA PHE A 122 10.25 -4.48 -9.57
C PHE A 122 10.83 -3.77 -10.79
N LEU A 123 10.01 -3.55 -11.78
CA LEU A 123 10.37 -2.96 -13.05
C LEU A 123 9.70 -1.60 -13.18
N MET A 124 10.47 -0.55 -13.42
CA MET A 124 9.94 0.75 -13.82
C MET A 124 10.01 0.88 -15.33
N GLY A 125 8.92 1.27 -15.94
CA GLY A 125 8.84 1.44 -17.38
C GLY A 125 7.70 2.37 -17.79
N LYS A 126 7.57 2.60 -19.09
CA LYS A 126 6.49 3.43 -19.62
C LYS A 126 5.14 2.71 -19.47
N ARG A 127 4.13 3.43 -19.01
CA ARG A 127 2.76 2.94 -18.90
C ARG A 127 2.16 2.63 -20.25
N SER A 128 2.43 3.50 -21.25
CA SER A 128 1.99 3.34 -22.65
C SER A 128 2.67 2.18 -23.39
N GLN A 129 3.83 1.72 -22.90
CA GLN A 129 4.64 0.68 -23.54
C GLN A 129 5.00 -0.43 -22.54
N PRO A 130 4.04 -1.27 -22.12
CA PRO A 130 4.25 -2.24 -21.04
C PRO A 130 5.29 -3.31 -21.34
N ASN A 131 5.54 -3.59 -22.62
CA ASN A 131 6.48 -4.62 -23.07
C ASN A 131 7.84 -4.06 -23.49
N ALA A 132 8.07 -2.75 -23.36
CA ALA A 132 9.37 -2.16 -23.63
C ALA A 132 10.38 -2.54 -22.55
N THR A 133 11.67 -2.40 -22.86
CA THR A 133 12.74 -2.60 -21.89
C THR A 133 12.53 -1.70 -20.68
N PRO A 134 12.59 -2.24 -19.46
CA PRO A 134 12.49 -1.44 -18.24
C PRO A 134 13.56 -0.35 -18.18
N LEU A 135 13.21 0.81 -17.70
CA LEU A 135 14.13 1.92 -17.48
C LEU A 135 14.94 1.73 -16.19
N GLU A 136 14.33 1.10 -15.20
CA GLU A 136 14.97 0.79 -13.92
C GLU A 136 14.47 -0.57 -13.42
N ILE A 137 15.35 -1.30 -12.73
CA ILE A 137 15.03 -2.58 -12.08
C ILE A 137 15.53 -2.49 -10.64
N ARG A 138 14.62 -2.75 -9.69
CA ARG A 138 14.96 -2.90 -8.27
C ARG A 138 14.70 -4.33 -7.82
N THR A 139 15.72 -4.97 -7.26
CA THR A 139 15.63 -6.36 -6.81
C THR A 139 16.01 -6.45 -5.34
N THR A 140 15.23 -7.20 -4.59
CA THR A 140 15.55 -7.61 -3.22
C THR A 140 15.58 -9.13 -3.12
N VAL A 141 16.53 -9.67 -2.37
CA VAL A 141 16.56 -11.09 -2.02
C VAL A 141 15.63 -11.28 -0.81
N VAL A 142 14.54 -12.00 -0.99
CA VAL A 142 13.63 -12.32 0.11
C VAL A 142 13.98 -13.70 0.63
N THR A 143 14.16 -13.79 1.94
CA THR A 143 14.36 -15.05 2.66
C THR A 143 13.21 -15.23 3.64
N VAL A 144 12.48 -16.31 3.50
CA VAL A 144 11.40 -16.69 4.43
C VAL A 144 11.84 -17.90 5.24
N SER A 145 11.93 -17.75 6.55
CA SER A 145 12.25 -18.82 7.49
C SER A 145 10.98 -19.47 8.05
N SER A 146 11.11 -20.72 8.49
CA SER A 146 10.07 -21.36 9.31
C SER A 146 9.80 -20.55 10.58
N PRO A 147 8.61 -20.67 11.16
CA PRO A 147 8.23 -19.97 12.39
C PRO A 147 9.13 -20.34 13.57
#